data_ff45b0dba8571bdfd70c9445f3bbf81c
#
_entry.id   ff45b0dba8571bdfd70c9445f3bbf81c
#
_cell.length_a   1.000
_cell.length_b   1.000
_cell.length_c   1.000
_cell.angle_alpha   90.00
_cell.angle_beta   90.00
_cell.angle_gamma   90.00
#
_symmetry.space_group_name_H-M   'P 1'
#
loop_
_entity.id
_entity.type
_entity.pdbx_description
1 polymer ?
#
loop_
_entity_poly.entity_id
_entity_poly.type
_entity_poly.pdbx_seq_one_letter_code
_entity_poly.pdbx_strand_id
1 'polypeptide(L)'
;FLDKSFIKLNDQNLQYLLLSNIFLLIIFFLFIFLEVKNSIKSEIVVEGSRANRKYIAFFSLFTLIPSILISAFSLFLFSFAVEKYFDKKITTAVDNSYRIAQNYVIDVRNKIESDIVLVAFDLNKNIKIFQNNKKQFANFLNTQKIVRDVDGIFLVNNEGKLILSNFTKKNLYQPPSKEALKMVQNDDRPLKILNAYENTSAALMRLTNYDNTFVYVVKFLDPKISKYLTESKDAISFYYTVQEKRTGIKISFAIIYMIVVTLLLFLSISIAIRFSSRFFVSINNLI
;
A
#
# COMPACT_ATOMS: atom_id res chain seq x y z
N PHE A 1 9.78 5.93 -6.93
CA PHE A 1 10.64 5.29 -7.96
C PHE A 1 9.88 4.22 -8.77
N LEU A 2 8.89 3.54 -8.19
CA LEU A 2 8.14 2.44 -8.83
C LEU A 2 7.07 2.89 -9.85
N ASP A 3 6.56 4.11 -9.75
CA ASP A 3 5.53 4.66 -10.64
C ASP A 3 6.01 5.11 -12.04
N LYS A 4 7.33 5.12 -12.27
CA LYS A 4 7.94 5.51 -13.56
C LYS A 4 8.49 4.33 -14.36
N SER A 5 8.24 3.11 -13.94
CA SER A 5 8.63 1.90 -14.68
C SER A 5 7.69 1.67 -15.86
N PHE A 6 8.25 1.34 -17.04
CA PHE A 6 7.50 0.96 -18.26
C PHE A 6 6.58 -0.25 -18.04
N ILE A 7 6.79 -1.03 -16.99
CA ILE A 7 5.99 -2.21 -16.64
C ILE A 7 5.47 -1.99 -15.23
N LYS A 8 4.16 -1.90 -15.06
CA LYS A 8 3.53 -1.92 -13.73
C LYS A 8 3.86 -3.26 -13.08
N LEU A 9 4.51 -3.22 -11.92
CA LEU A 9 4.81 -4.38 -11.09
C LEU A 9 3.51 -4.96 -10.49
N ASN A 10 2.76 -5.68 -11.32
CA ASN A 10 1.64 -6.50 -10.89
C ASN A 10 2.15 -7.92 -10.66
N ASP A 11 1.54 -8.70 -9.77
CA ASP A 11 1.95 -10.09 -9.46
C ASP A 11 2.08 -10.94 -10.73
N GLN A 12 1.20 -10.75 -11.72
CA GLN A 12 1.24 -11.43 -13.01
C GLN A 12 2.44 -11.00 -13.86
N ASN A 13 2.72 -9.70 -13.94
CA ASN A 13 3.86 -9.18 -14.70
C ASN A 13 5.20 -9.60 -14.07
N LEU A 14 5.24 -9.69 -12.75
CA LEU A 14 6.41 -10.19 -12.01
C LEU A 14 6.66 -11.67 -12.31
N GLN A 15 5.61 -12.50 -12.39
CA GLN A 15 5.71 -13.92 -12.78
C GLN A 15 6.17 -14.07 -14.23
N TYR A 16 5.65 -13.28 -15.17
CA TYR A 16 6.10 -13.30 -16.57
C TYR A 16 7.54 -12.84 -16.72
N LEU A 17 7.98 -11.82 -15.99
CA LEU A 17 9.37 -11.36 -15.98
C LEU A 17 10.31 -12.42 -15.42
N LEU A 18 9.89 -13.11 -14.38
CA LEU A 18 10.66 -14.19 -13.75
C LEU A 18 10.76 -15.42 -14.69
N LEU A 19 9.65 -15.81 -15.33
CA LEU A 19 9.61 -16.87 -16.34
C LEU A 19 10.49 -16.54 -17.56
N SER A 20 10.40 -15.30 -18.06
CA SER A 20 11.24 -14.82 -19.17
C SER A 20 12.71 -14.84 -18.83
N ASN A 21 13.11 -14.41 -17.61
CA ASN A 21 14.48 -14.48 -17.13
C ASN A 21 14.97 -15.92 -17.01
N ILE A 22 14.18 -16.83 -16.44
CA ILE A 22 14.52 -18.25 -16.34
C ILE A 22 14.74 -18.84 -17.74
N PHE A 23 13.87 -18.54 -18.70
CA PHE A 23 13.97 -18.99 -20.07
C PHE A 23 15.26 -18.49 -20.77
N LEU A 24 15.56 -17.20 -20.63
CA LEU A 24 16.81 -16.59 -21.12
C LEU A 24 18.04 -17.25 -20.47
N LEU A 25 17.99 -17.52 -19.18
CA LEU A 25 19.06 -18.19 -18.45
C LEU A 25 19.29 -19.63 -18.94
N ILE A 26 18.23 -20.38 -19.23
CA ILE A 26 18.32 -21.74 -19.78
C ILE A 26 18.96 -21.70 -21.16
N ILE A 27 18.57 -20.78 -22.04
CA ILE A 27 19.17 -20.61 -23.37
C ILE A 27 20.66 -20.27 -23.22
N PHE A 28 21.00 -19.34 -22.35
CA PHE A 28 22.39 -18.94 -22.12
C PHE A 28 23.25 -20.07 -21.56
N PHE A 29 22.67 -20.85 -20.62
CA PHE A 29 23.29 -22.06 -20.08
C PHE A 29 23.57 -23.10 -21.17
N LEU A 30 22.62 -23.34 -22.07
CA LEU A 30 22.77 -24.24 -23.20
C LEU A 30 23.90 -23.80 -24.15
N PHE A 31 23.97 -22.50 -24.45
CA PHE A 31 25.05 -21.96 -25.28
C PHE A 31 26.43 -22.16 -24.63
N ILE A 32 26.58 -21.83 -23.35
CA ILE A 32 27.85 -22.03 -22.64
C ILE A 32 28.21 -23.49 -22.54
N PHE A 33 27.24 -24.36 -22.24
CA PHE A 33 27.45 -25.82 -22.16
C PHE A 33 27.95 -26.40 -23.51
N LEU A 34 27.34 -26.00 -24.63
CA LEU A 34 27.75 -26.41 -25.96
C LEU A 34 29.18 -25.91 -26.31
N GLU A 35 29.47 -24.66 -25.94
CA GLU A 35 30.79 -24.07 -26.15
C GLU A 35 31.89 -24.80 -25.37
N VAL A 36 31.62 -25.06 -24.06
CA VAL A 36 32.53 -25.83 -23.19
C VAL A 36 32.73 -27.25 -23.73
N LYS A 37 31.62 -27.93 -24.12
CA LYS A 37 31.69 -29.30 -24.70
C LYS A 37 32.51 -29.34 -25.99
N ASN A 38 32.33 -28.34 -26.86
CA ASN A 38 33.08 -28.26 -28.13
C ASN A 38 34.58 -27.94 -27.89
N SER A 39 34.89 -27.04 -26.96
CA SER A 39 36.26 -26.72 -26.56
C SER A 39 36.97 -27.94 -25.96
N ILE A 40 36.35 -28.70 -25.10
CA ILE A 40 36.93 -29.92 -24.51
C ILE A 40 37.16 -30.99 -25.57
N LYS A 41 36.27 -31.16 -26.56
CA LYS A 41 36.44 -32.12 -27.65
C LYS A 41 37.58 -31.76 -28.56
N SER A 42 37.82 -30.50 -28.87
CA SER A 42 38.91 -30.07 -29.76
C SER A 42 40.30 -30.22 -29.16
N GLU A 43 40.42 -30.25 -27.82
CA GLU A 43 41.71 -30.33 -27.10
C GLU A 43 42.21 -31.76 -26.80
N ILE A 44 41.41 -32.80 -27.03
CA ILE A 44 41.81 -34.19 -26.78
C ILE A 44 42.92 -34.68 -27.73
N VAL A 45 43.19 -33.91 -28.80
CA VAL A 45 44.09 -34.29 -29.90
C VAL A 45 45.53 -33.74 -29.76
N VAL A 46 45.80 -32.85 -28.78
CA VAL A 46 47.11 -32.15 -28.66
C VAL A 46 47.96 -32.73 -27.51
N GLU A 47 49.21 -33.07 -27.78
CA GLU A 47 50.22 -33.37 -26.75
C GLU A 47 50.42 -32.17 -25.83
N GLY A 48 50.17 -32.34 -24.52
CA GLY A 48 50.18 -31.24 -23.55
C GLY A 48 48.85 -31.14 -22.75
N SER A 49 47.87 -31.98 -23.04
CA SER A 49 46.54 -31.96 -22.46
C SER A 49 46.47 -32.04 -20.91
N ARG A 50 47.50 -32.60 -20.25
CA ARG A 50 47.58 -32.70 -18.78
C ARG A 50 47.93 -31.35 -18.14
N ALA A 51 48.83 -30.57 -18.71
CA ALA A 51 49.19 -29.23 -18.22
C ALA A 51 48.01 -28.27 -18.43
N ASN A 52 47.42 -28.29 -19.62
CA ASN A 52 46.25 -27.47 -19.95
C ASN A 52 45.07 -27.72 -18.97
N ARG A 53 44.77 -28.96 -18.64
CA ARG A 53 43.75 -29.30 -17.66
C ARG A 53 44.05 -28.75 -16.26
N LYS A 54 45.30 -28.76 -15.81
CA LYS A 54 45.69 -28.17 -14.53
C LYS A 54 45.51 -26.66 -14.51
N TYR A 55 45.82 -25.96 -15.58
CA TYR A 55 45.63 -24.52 -15.70
C TYR A 55 44.13 -24.15 -15.73
N ILE A 56 43.32 -24.88 -16.49
CA ILE A 56 41.87 -24.69 -16.51
C ILE A 56 41.29 -24.90 -15.11
N ALA A 57 41.65 -25.97 -14.41
CA ALA A 57 41.20 -26.22 -13.04
C ALA A 57 41.64 -25.12 -12.08
N PHE A 58 42.89 -24.64 -12.19
CA PHE A 58 43.39 -23.56 -11.34
C PHE A 58 42.63 -22.23 -11.56
N PHE A 59 42.47 -21.80 -12.83
CA PHE A 59 41.69 -20.61 -13.14
C PHE A 59 40.23 -20.73 -12.76
N SER A 60 39.62 -21.90 -12.96
CA SER A 60 38.23 -22.16 -12.53
C SER A 60 38.10 -22.06 -11.01
N LEU A 61 39.04 -22.60 -10.25
CA LEU A 61 39.06 -22.53 -8.77
C LEU A 61 39.26 -21.07 -8.31
N PHE A 62 40.16 -20.35 -8.96
CA PHE A 62 40.45 -18.95 -8.64
C PHE A 62 39.26 -18.01 -8.89
N THR A 63 38.41 -18.29 -9.87
CA THR A 63 37.18 -17.54 -10.12
C THR A 63 36.01 -18.02 -9.27
N LEU A 64 35.97 -19.31 -8.92
CA LEU A 64 34.90 -19.92 -8.15
C LEU A 64 34.86 -19.42 -6.70
N ILE A 65 36.03 -19.33 -6.05
CA ILE A 65 36.12 -18.88 -4.64
C ILE A 65 35.56 -17.46 -4.43
N PRO A 66 36.02 -16.43 -5.17
CA PRO A 66 35.42 -15.08 -5.05
C PRO A 66 33.91 -15.05 -5.39
N SER A 67 33.50 -15.80 -6.43
CA SER A 67 32.07 -15.84 -6.82
C SER A 67 31.18 -16.41 -5.72
N ILE A 68 31.61 -17.46 -5.04
CA ILE A 68 30.88 -18.02 -3.89
C ILE A 68 30.83 -17.04 -2.73
N LEU A 69 31.97 -16.39 -2.42
CA LEU A 69 32.03 -15.39 -1.33
C LEU A 69 31.10 -14.21 -1.59
N ILE A 70 31.16 -13.65 -2.81
CA ILE A 70 30.27 -12.53 -3.21
C ILE A 70 28.82 -12.96 -3.14
N SER A 71 28.49 -14.17 -3.61
CA SER A 71 27.15 -14.73 -3.54
C SER A 71 26.63 -14.86 -2.12
N ALA A 72 27.42 -15.49 -1.25
CA ALA A 72 27.06 -15.68 0.15
C ALA A 72 26.86 -14.34 0.85
N PHE A 73 27.76 -13.37 0.60
CA PHE A 73 27.66 -12.04 1.17
C PHE A 73 26.42 -11.27 0.65
N SER A 74 26.13 -11.34 -0.64
CA SER A 74 24.94 -10.69 -1.22
C SER A 74 23.64 -11.28 -0.70
N LEU A 75 23.57 -12.61 -0.57
CA LEU A 75 22.41 -13.28 0.04
C LEU A 75 22.23 -12.89 1.50
N PHE A 76 23.33 -12.80 2.25
CA PHE A 76 23.32 -12.33 3.63
C PHE A 76 22.81 -10.89 3.73
N LEU A 77 23.36 -9.96 2.92
CA LEU A 77 22.91 -8.56 2.91
C LEU A 77 21.43 -8.44 2.52
N PHE A 78 21.00 -9.18 1.51
CA PHE A 78 19.61 -9.17 1.09
C PHE A 78 18.67 -9.71 2.19
N SER A 79 19.06 -10.83 2.83
CA SER A 79 18.29 -11.37 3.95
C SER A 79 18.19 -10.38 5.11
N PHE A 80 19.30 -9.73 5.45
CA PHE A 80 19.36 -8.70 6.48
C PHE A 80 18.51 -7.48 6.11
N ALA A 81 18.59 -6.99 4.87
CA ALA A 81 17.79 -5.86 4.40
C ALA A 81 16.30 -6.15 4.47
N VAL A 82 15.87 -7.34 4.00
CA VAL A 82 14.47 -7.79 4.08
C VAL A 82 14.00 -7.85 5.54
N GLU A 83 14.84 -8.41 6.43
CA GLU A 83 14.50 -8.54 7.85
C GLU A 83 14.39 -7.17 8.53
N LYS A 84 15.29 -6.24 8.21
CA LYS A 84 15.27 -4.88 8.74
C LYS A 84 14.10 -4.05 8.21
N TYR A 85 13.72 -4.24 6.95
CA TYR A 85 12.55 -3.57 6.35
C TYR A 85 11.25 -3.98 7.04
N PHE A 86 11.14 -5.26 7.43
CA PHE A 86 9.98 -5.79 8.16
C PHE A 86 10.16 -5.75 9.69
N ASP A 87 10.95 -4.81 10.19
CA ASP A 87 11.11 -4.61 11.63
C ASP A 87 9.77 -4.24 12.27
N LYS A 88 9.51 -4.84 13.41
CA LYS A 88 8.31 -4.63 14.23
C LYS A 88 8.03 -3.15 14.50
N LYS A 89 9.05 -2.31 14.56
CA LYS A 89 8.92 -0.86 14.78
C LYS A 89 8.18 -0.15 13.65
N ILE A 90 8.49 -0.50 12.40
CA ILE A 90 7.83 0.09 11.21
C ILE A 90 6.37 -0.35 11.16
N THR A 91 6.10 -1.64 11.36
CA THR A 91 4.74 -2.18 11.43
C THR A 91 3.91 -1.49 12.50
N THR A 92 4.48 -1.37 13.70
CA THR A 92 3.78 -0.72 14.82
C THR A 92 3.51 0.75 14.53
N ALA A 93 4.44 1.48 13.90
CA ALA A 93 4.24 2.88 13.55
C ALA A 93 3.11 3.07 12.52
N VAL A 94 3.06 2.23 11.48
CA VAL A 94 2.02 2.28 10.45
C VAL A 94 0.65 1.90 11.04
N ASP A 95 0.59 0.83 11.84
CA ASP A 95 -0.64 0.38 12.51
C ASP A 95 -1.17 1.44 13.49
N ASN A 96 -0.29 2.03 14.29
CA ASN A 96 -0.66 3.11 15.21
C ASN A 96 -1.19 4.34 14.47
N SER A 97 -0.59 4.72 13.34
CA SER A 97 -1.05 5.85 12.52
C SER A 97 -2.47 5.60 11.98
N TYR A 98 -2.75 4.40 11.50
CA TYR A 98 -4.08 4.01 11.07
C TYR A 98 -5.10 4.04 12.22
N ARG A 99 -4.73 3.48 13.39
CA ARG A 99 -5.60 3.46 14.58
C ARG A 99 -5.89 4.87 15.10
N ILE A 100 -4.92 5.78 15.06
CA ILE A 100 -5.13 7.19 15.43
C ILE A 100 -6.14 7.84 14.49
N ALA A 101 -5.99 7.68 13.18
CA ALA A 101 -6.91 8.23 12.21
C ALA A 101 -8.33 7.62 12.34
N GLN A 102 -8.43 6.32 12.60
CA GLN A 102 -9.68 5.62 12.83
C GLN A 102 -10.38 6.11 14.13
N ASN A 103 -9.62 6.25 15.21
CA ASN A 103 -10.14 6.75 16.47
C ASN A 103 -10.64 8.19 16.33
N TYR A 104 -9.92 9.05 15.61
CA TYR A 104 -10.39 10.40 15.32
C TYR A 104 -11.78 10.40 14.65
N VAL A 105 -12.01 9.55 13.66
CA VAL A 105 -13.32 9.44 13.01
C VAL A 105 -14.40 8.96 13.99
N ILE A 106 -14.05 7.99 14.83
CA ILE A 106 -14.95 7.47 15.88
C ILE A 106 -15.29 8.57 16.89
N ASP A 107 -14.32 9.34 17.33
CA ASP A 107 -14.50 10.42 18.30
C ASP A 107 -15.39 11.54 17.74
N VAL A 108 -15.16 11.97 16.50
CA VAL A 108 -16.03 12.94 15.82
C VAL A 108 -17.45 12.43 15.71
N ARG A 109 -17.62 11.14 15.40
CA ARG A 109 -18.91 10.47 15.32
C ARG A 109 -19.64 10.43 16.66
N ASN A 110 -18.96 10.08 17.72
CA ASN A 110 -19.54 10.00 19.05
C ASN A 110 -19.91 11.41 19.57
N LYS A 111 -19.04 12.39 19.27
CA LYS A 111 -19.29 13.79 19.62
C LYS A 111 -20.58 14.30 18.93
N ILE A 112 -20.75 14.08 17.63
CA ILE A 112 -21.91 14.59 16.89
C ILE A 112 -23.23 13.98 17.38
N GLU A 113 -23.19 12.73 17.88
CA GLU A 113 -24.35 12.08 18.52
C GLU A 113 -24.76 12.77 19.83
N SER A 114 -23.79 13.11 20.66
CA SER A 114 -24.03 13.87 21.88
C SER A 114 -24.49 15.29 21.58
N ASP A 115 -23.86 15.92 20.62
CA ASP A 115 -24.18 17.30 20.25
C ASP A 115 -25.59 17.46 19.69
N ILE A 116 -26.06 16.50 18.85
CA ILE A 116 -27.42 16.59 18.29
C ILE A 116 -28.49 16.47 19.37
N VAL A 117 -28.30 15.63 20.39
CA VAL A 117 -29.23 15.51 21.52
C VAL A 117 -29.37 16.83 22.26
N LEU A 118 -28.24 17.49 22.51
CA LEU A 118 -28.21 18.77 23.18
C LEU A 118 -28.80 19.89 22.31
N VAL A 119 -28.52 19.86 20.99
CA VAL A 119 -29.16 20.78 20.03
C VAL A 119 -30.66 20.58 20.02
N ALA A 120 -31.13 19.35 19.90
CA ALA A 120 -32.56 19.05 19.88
C ALA A 120 -33.26 19.51 21.17
N PHE A 121 -32.62 19.31 22.33
CA PHE A 121 -33.13 19.81 23.62
C PHE A 121 -33.25 21.35 23.61
N ASP A 122 -32.22 22.04 23.21
CA ASP A 122 -32.21 23.51 23.17
C ASP A 122 -33.24 24.06 22.15
N LEU A 123 -33.40 23.39 21.00
CA LEU A 123 -34.40 23.75 20.00
C LEU A 123 -35.83 23.54 20.53
N ASN A 124 -36.12 22.38 21.15
CA ASN A 124 -37.42 22.08 21.71
C ASN A 124 -37.83 23.10 22.81
N LYS A 125 -36.87 23.55 23.61
CA LYS A 125 -37.11 24.59 24.63
C LYS A 125 -37.41 25.96 24.01
N ASN A 126 -36.85 26.28 22.84
CA ASN A 126 -36.96 27.57 22.19
C ASN A 126 -37.96 27.60 21.01
N ILE A 127 -38.98 26.73 21.00
CA ILE A 127 -39.96 26.68 19.92
C ILE A 127 -40.71 27.98 19.71
N LYS A 128 -40.97 28.77 20.76
CA LYS A 128 -41.60 30.07 20.65
C LYS A 128 -40.82 31.06 19.78
N ILE A 129 -39.49 30.99 19.79
CA ILE A 129 -38.65 31.84 18.93
C ILE A 129 -38.82 31.41 17.47
N PHE A 130 -38.89 30.11 17.20
CA PHE A 130 -39.12 29.60 15.85
C PHE A 130 -40.44 30.06 15.26
N GLN A 131 -41.51 30.06 16.08
CA GLN A 131 -42.84 30.48 15.65
C GLN A 131 -42.95 31.96 15.41
N ASN A 132 -42.31 32.79 16.27
CA ASN A 132 -42.49 34.24 16.28
C ASN A 132 -41.46 34.99 15.45
N ASN A 133 -40.18 34.50 15.35
CA ASN A 133 -39.11 35.23 14.69
C ASN A 133 -38.09 34.29 14.08
N LYS A 134 -38.27 33.95 12.80
CA LYS A 134 -37.39 33.04 12.07
C LYS A 134 -35.95 33.59 11.97
N LYS A 135 -35.74 34.91 11.91
CA LYS A 135 -34.42 35.51 11.84
C LYS A 135 -33.67 35.35 13.16
N GLN A 136 -34.33 35.59 14.27
CA GLN A 136 -33.77 35.37 15.61
C GLN A 136 -33.45 33.90 15.84
N PHE A 137 -34.31 32.99 15.34
CA PHE A 137 -34.06 31.55 15.43
C PHE A 137 -32.87 31.12 14.57
N ALA A 138 -32.66 31.69 13.38
CA ALA A 138 -31.48 31.41 12.57
C ALA A 138 -30.18 31.87 13.28
N ASN A 139 -30.20 33.00 13.98
CA ASN A 139 -29.08 33.42 14.81
C ASN A 139 -28.83 32.45 15.98
N PHE A 140 -29.92 31.95 16.59
CA PHE A 140 -29.83 30.94 17.64
C PHE A 140 -29.18 29.64 17.11
N LEU A 141 -29.59 29.15 15.92
CA LEU A 141 -28.94 28.02 15.28
C LEU A 141 -27.44 28.27 15.04
N ASN A 142 -27.08 29.47 14.64
CA ASN A 142 -25.67 29.85 14.44
C ASN A 142 -24.88 29.85 15.76
N THR A 143 -25.49 30.27 16.87
CA THR A 143 -24.88 30.16 18.20
C THR A 143 -24.67 28.70 18.59
N GLN A 144 -25.67 27.84 18.38
CA GLN A 144 -25.57 26.41 18.64
C GLN A 144 -24.45 25.77 17.81
N LYS A 145 -24.32 26.15 16.54
CA LYS A 145 -23.22 25.71 15.66
C LYS A 145 -21.86 26.04 16.25
N ILE A 146 -21.65 27.30 16.65
CA ILE A 146 -20.36 27.76 17.18
C ILE A 146 -20.03 27.08 18.50
N VAL A 147 -20.98 27.02 19.44
CA VAL A 147 -20.76 26.43 20.77
C VAL A 147 -20.41 24.95 20.71
N ARG A 148 -20.93 24.23 19.72
CA ARG A 148 -20.73 22.78 19.58
C ARG A 148 -19.66 22.43 18.56
N ASP A 149 -19.07 23.43 17.91
CA ASP A 149 -18.04 23.21 16.89
C ASP A 149 -18.50 22.26 15.79
N VAL A 150 -19.74 22.45 15.30
CA VAL A 150 -20.28 21.72 14.15
C VAL A 150 -20.31 22.61 12.92
N ASP A 151 -20.31 22.02 11.71
CA ASP A 151 -20.24 22.80 10.48
C ASP A 151 -21.61 23.23 9.96
N GLY A 152 -22.65 22.45 10.24
CA GLY A 152 -24.02 22.78 9.84
C GLY A 152 -25.08 22.25 10.80
N ILE A 153 -26.11 23.07 11.03
CA ILE A 153 -27.36 22.65 11.69
C ILE A 153 -28.52 23.01 10.76
N PHE A 154 -29.27 22.01 10.37
CA PHE A 154 -30.38 22.12 9.44
C PHE A 154 -31.66 21.63 10.08
N LEU A 155 -32.76 22.35 9.86
CA LEU A 155 -34.09 21.85 10.11
C LEU A 155 -34.69 21.35 8.80
N VAL A 156 -35.13 20.12 8.77
CA VAL A 156 -35.63 19.45 7.57
C VAL A 156 -37.00 18.85 7.85
N ASN A 157 -37.83 18.75 6.81
CA ASN A 157 -39.12 18.04 6.90
C ASN A 157 -38.93 16.53 6.66
N ASN A 158 -40.03 15.78 6.70
CA ASN A 158 -40.09 14.35 6.44
C ASN A 158 -39.64 13.91 5.01
N GLU A 159 -39.59 14.86 4.07
CA GLU A 159 -39.10 14.64 2.71
C GLU A 159 -37.63 15.01 2.57
N GLY A 160 -36.93 15.48 3.62
CA GLY A 160 -35.58 16.00 3.58
C GLY A 160 -35.46 17.40 3.00
N LYS A 161 -36.58 18.12 2.80
CA LYS A 161 -36.54 19.51 2.34
C LYS A 161 -36.13 20.44 3.48
N LEU A 162 -35.25 21.37 3.17
CA LEU A 162 -34.77 22.36 4.11
C LEU A 162 -35.86 23.32 4.54
N ILE A 163 -36.16 23.39 5.84
CA ILE A 163 -37.07 24.34 6.47
C ILE A 163 -36.29 25.60 6.87
N LEU A 164 -35.19 25.41 7.58
CA LEU A 164 -34.31 26.50 8.05
C LEU A 164 -32.88 25.98 8.23
N SER A 165 -31.89 26.86 8.02
CA SER A 165 -30.48 26.55 8.27
C SER A 165 -29.75 27.77 8.79
N ASN A 166 -28.61 27.50 9.44
CA ASN A 166 -27.65 28.55 9.80
C ASN A 166 -26.65 28.83 8.66
N PHE A 167 -26.76 28.16 7.52
CA PHE A 167 -25.85 28.29 6.39
C PHE A 167 -26.27 29.39 5.43
N THR A 168 -25.30 30.28 5.11
CA THR A 168 -25.50 31.34 4.12
C THR A 168 -25.39 30.83 2.67
N LYS A 169 -24.74 29.68 2.46
CA LYS A 169 -24.55 29.05 1.13
C LYS A 169 -25.39 27.80 1.02
N LYS A 170 -26.45 27.82 0.23
CA LYS A 170 -27.32 26.65 -0.07
C LYS A 170 -26.60 25.46 -0.69
N ASN A 171 -25.41 25.65 -1.27
CA ASN A 171 -24.69 24.63 -2.05
C ASN A 171 -23.99 23.56 -1.18
N LEU A 172 -23.99 23.69 0.14
CA LEU A 172 -23.36 22.73 1.05
C LEU A 172 -24.38 21.81 1.76
N TYR A 173 -25.66 21.98 1.49
CA TYR A 173 -26.69 21.14 2.05
C TYR A 173 -26.87 19.88 1.19
N GLN A 174 -26.54 18.73 1.76
CA GLN A 174 -26.88 17.41 1.23
C GLN A 174 -28.02 16.85 2.09
N PRO A 175 -29.20 16.56 1.52
CA PRO A 175 -30.31 16.03 2.29
C PRO A 175 -29.96 14.66 2.85
N PRO A 176 -30.47 14.34 4.08
CA PRO A 176 -30.37 12.98 4.60
C PRO A 176 -31.12 12.00 3.69
N SER A 177 -30.70 10.75 3.67
CA SER A 177 -31.37 9.73 2.85
C SER A 177 -32.80 9.49 3.30
N LYS A 178 -33.65 9.05 2.39
CA LYS A 178 -35.06 8.72 2.71
C LYS A 178 -35.18 7.60 3.75
N GLU A 179 -34.22 6.67 3.72
CA GLU A 179 -34.13 5.58 4.69
C GLU A 179 -33.81 6.11 6.08
N ALA A 180 -32.85 7.04 6.20
CA ALA A 180 -32.49 7.68 7.46
C ALA A 180 -33.68 8.44 8.07
N LEU A 181 -34.41 9.20 7.25
CA LEU A 181 -35.60 9.92 7.68
C LEU A 181 -36.70 8.96 8.20
N LYS A 182 -36.95 7.84 7.52
CA LYS A 182 -37.91 6.83 7.96
C LYS A 182 -37.49 6.18 9.28
N MET A 183 -36.19 5.93 9.49
CA MET A 183 -35.70 5.33 10.74
C MET A 183 -35.96 6.23 11.96
N VAL A 184 -35.81 7.56 11.79
CA VAL A 184 -35.98 8.54 12.90
C VAL A 184 -37.41 8.99 13.06
N GLN A 185 -38.32 8.67 12.13
CA GLN A 185 -39.70 9.13 12.18
C GLN A 185 -40.44 8.59 13.40
N ASN A 186 -40.13 7.36 13.80
CA ASN A 186 -40.80 6.65 14.93
C ASN A 186 -39.84 6.44 16.11
N ASP A 187 -38.64 7.03 16.09
CA ASP A 187 -37.66 6.86 17.16
C ASP A 187 -37.10 8.23 17.57
N ASP A 188 -37.18 8.54 18.87
CA ASP A 188 -36.68 9.80 19.42
C ASP A 188 -35.16 9.76 19.68
N ARG A 189 -34.48 8.64 19.36
CA ARG A 189 -33.06 8.51 19.51
C ARG A 189 -32.32 9.13 18.30
N PRO A 190 -31.12 9.68 18.52
CA PRO A 190 -30.30 10.19 17.42
C PRO A 190 -29.84 9.06 16.48
N LEU A 191 -29.99 9.26 15.18
CA LEU A 191 -29.44 8.37 14.16
C LEU A 191 -28.11 8.96 13.67
N LYS A 192 -27.03 8.22 13.83
CA LYS A 192 -25.74 8.57 13.25
C LYS A 192 -25.69 8.19 11.79
N ILE A 193 -25.27 9.13 10.94
CA ILE A 193 -25.04 8.90 9.52
C ILE A 193 -23.55 9.05 9.29
N LEU A 194 -22.89 7.95 8.87
CA LEU A 194 -21.48 7.91 8.64
C LEU A 194 -21.17 7.79 7.16
N ASN A 195 -20.48 8.78 6.68
CA ASN A 195 -19.87 8.69 5.37
C ASN A 195 -18.42 9.17 5.44
N ALA A 196 -17.55 8.32 6.03
CA ALA A 196 -16.13 8.64 6.21
C ALA A 196 -15.41 8.86 4.86
N TYR A 197 -15.93 8.26 3.78
CA TYR A 197 -15.37 8.44 2.43
C TYR A 197 -15.76 9.77 1.79
N GLU A 198 -16.87 10.36 2.19
CA GLU A 198 -17.29 11.70 1.75
C GLU A 198 -16.84 12.79 2.73
N ASN A 199 -15.93 12.48 3.64
CA ASN A 199 -15.42 13.42 4.65
C ASN A 199 -16.53 14.11 5.46
N THR A 200 -17.62 13.41 5.71
CA THR A 200 -18.78 13.93 6.41
C THR A 200 -19.21 12.99 7.51
N SER A 201 -19.41 13.52 8.72
CA SER A 201 -20.12 12.86 9.79
C SER A 201 -21.40 13.66 10.07
N ALA A 202 -22.52 12.98 10.19
CA ALA A 202 -23.79 13.63 10.42
C ALA A 202 -24.66 12.86 11.43
N ALA A 203 -25.58 13.57 12.05
CA ALA A 203 -26.61 12.96 12.87
C ALA A 203 -27.98 13.56 12.56
N LEU A 204 -29.02 12.76 12.68
CA LEU A 204 -30.40 13.11 12.43
C LEU A 204 -31.23 12.74 13.65
N MET A 205 -32.12 13.63 14.08
CA MET A 205 -32.98 13.41 15.22
C MET A 205 -34.33 14.10 15.03
N ARG A 206 -35.42 13.49 15.48
CA ARG A 206 -36.77 14.09 15.50
C ARG A 206 -36.86 15.19 16.58
N LEU A 207 -37.52 16.27 16.25
CA LEU A 207 -37.88 17.31 17.23
C LEU A 207 -39.35 17.08 17.74
N THR A 208 -39.45 16.79 19.02
CA THR A 208 -40.76 16.41 19.63
C THR A 208 -41.76 17.54 19.67
N ASN A 209 -41.32 18.79 19.79
CA ASN A 209 -42.20 19.95 19.89
C ASN A 209 -42.48 20.63 18.52
N TYR A 210 -42.00 20.04 17.41
CA TYR A 210 -42.14 20.57 16.06
C TYR A 210 -42.93 19.57 15.18
N ASP A 211 -43.86 20.07 14.39
CA ASP A 211 -44.65 19.22 13.49
C ASP A 211 -43.74 18.71 12.35
N ASN A 212 -43.59 17.38 12.24
CA ASN A 212 -42.90 16.68 11.19
C ASN A 212 -41.49 17.29 10.84
N THR A 213 -40.78 17.76 11.86
CA THR A 213 -39.51 18.44 11.71
C THR A 213 -38.38 17.63 12.37
N PHE A 214 -37.29 17.53 11.67
CA PHE A 214 -36.09 16.87 12.14
C PHE A 214 -34.91 17.87 12.17
N VAL A 215 -34.06 17.71 13.18
CA VAL A 215 -32.78 18.40 13.21
C VAL A 215 -31.71 17.50 12.57
N TYR A 216 -30.94 18.05 11.69
CA TYR A 216 -29.86 17.41 10.98
C TYR A 216 -28.57 18.21 11.24
N VAL A 217 -27.61 17.57 11.91
CA VAL A 217 -26.33 18.19 12.29
C VAL A 217 -25.23 17.54 11.47
N VAL A 218 -24.33 18.37 10.92
CA VAL A 218 -23.25 17.93 10.04
C VAL A 218 -21.91 18.48 10.54
N LYS A 219 -20.91 17.60 10.56
CA LYS A 219 -19.51 17.91 10.79
C LYS A 219 -18.67 17.40 9.62
N PHE A 220 -17.92 18.28 8.99
CA PHE A 220 -16.95 17.87 7.97
C PHE A 220 -15.69 17.33 8.64
N LEU A 221 -15.25 16.18 8.19
CA LEU A 221 -13.97 15.60 8.56
C LEU A 221 -12.86 16.30 7.74
N ASP A 222 -11.68 16.42 8.29
CA ASP A 222 -10.52 16.91 7.53
C ASP A 222 -10.28 15.94 6.33
N PRO A 223 -10.29 16.45 5.09
CA PRO A 223 -10.06 15.63 3.90
C PRO A 223 -8.74 14.84 3.95
N LYS A 224 -7.74 15.36 4.68
CA LYS A 224 -6.48 14.67 4.90
C LYS A 224 -6.66 13.38 5.70
N ILE A 225 -7.58 13.35 6.67
CA ILE A 225 -7.82 12.16 7.50
C ILE A 225 -8.39 11.02 6.66
N SER A 226 -9.36 11.29 5.78
CA SER A 226 -9.89 10.30 4.86
C SER A 226 -8.81 9.73 3.93
N LYS A 227 -7.96 10.62 3.40
CA LYS A 227 -6.82 10.23 2.58
C LYS A 227 -5.84 9.36 3.38
N TYR A 228 -5.49 9.77 4.60
CA TYR A 228 -4.59 8.99 5.47
C TYR A 228 -5.17 7.62 5.83
N LEU A 229 -6.48 7.52 6.06
CA LEU A 229 -7.12 6.23 6.32
C LEU A 229 -7.00 5.28 5.14
N THR A 230 -7.24 5.77 3.91
CA THR A 230 -7.13 4.96 2.70
C THR A 230 -5.68 4.56 2.45
N GLU A 231 -4.76 5.53 2.42
CA GLU A 231 -3.33 5.28 2.16
C GLU A 231 -2.71 4.36 3.24
N SER A 232 -3.07 4.56 4.52
CA SER A 232 -2.58 3.71 5.60
C SER A 232 -3.14 2.30 5.51
N LYS A 233 -4.42 2.13 5.15
CA LYS A 233 -5.03 0.82 4.97
C LYS A 233 -4.34 0.05 3.84
N ASP A 234 -4.09 0.70 2.71
CA ASP A 234 -3.41 0.09 1.57
C ASP A 234 -1.96 -0.26 1.91
N ALA A 235 -1.25 0.64 2.61
CA ALA A 235 0.10 0.40 3.08
C ALA A 235 0.18 -0.78 4.07
N ILE A 236 -0.75 -0.86 5.02
CA ILE A 236 -0.85 -1.98 5.97
C ILE A 236 -1.15 -3.29 5.24
N SER A 237 -2.12 -3.30 4.34
CA SER A 237 -2.48 -4.49 3.56
C SER A 237 -1.29 -4.97 2.72
N PHE A 238 -0.62 -4.06 2.03
CA PHE A 238 0.60 -4.36 1.28
C PHE A 238 1.70 -4.91 2.20
N TYR A 239 1.93 -4.26 3.34
CA TYR A 239 2.93 -4.68 4.30
C TYR A 239 2.70 -6.12 4.79
N TYR A 240 1.49 -6.45 5.24
CA TYR A 240 1.16 -7.81 5.70
C TYR A 240 1.28 -8.84 4.58
N THR A 241 0.83 -8.51 3.36
CA THR A 241 0.97 -9.39 2.20
C THR A 241 2.44 -9.73 1.90
N VAL A 242 3.31 -8.73 1.95
CA VAL A 242 4.75 -8.93 1.71
C VAL A 242 5.40 -9.66 2.89
N GLN A 243 4.97 -9.38 4.13
CA GLN A 243 5.45 -10.07 5.32
C GLN A 243 5.11 -11.58 5.28
N GLU A 244 3.90 -11.96 4.87
CA GLU A 244 3.53 -13.36 4.69
C GLU A 244 4.38 -14.04 3.61
N LYS A 245 4.65 -13.34 2.51
CA LYS A 245 5.46 -13.84 1.39
C LYS A 245 6.97 -13.69 1.61
N ARG A 246 7.42 -13.17 2.75
CA ARG A 246 8.82 -12.88 3.05
C ARG A 246 9.76 -14.04 2.77
N THR A 247 9.40 -15.23 3.22
CA THR A 247 10.21 -16.45 3.01
C THR A 247 10.27 -16.82 1.52
N GLY A 248 9.15 -16.74 0.81
CA GLY A 248 9.10 -16.98 -0.64
C GLY A 248 9.98 -16.00 -1.42
N ILE A 249 9.97 -14.70 -1.05
CA ILE A 249 10.83 -13.68 -1.65
C ILE A 249 12.32 -14.00 -1.43
N LYS A 250 12.71 -14.41 -0.21
CA LYS A 250 14.09 -14.81 0.09
C LYS A 250 14.51 -16.02 -0.74
N ILE A 251 13.65 -17.03 -0.86
CA ILE A 251 13.92 -18.24 -1.65
C ILE A 251 14.03 -17.92 -3.14
N SER A 252 13.09 -17.14 -3.69
CA SER A 252 13.14 -16.72 -5.09
C SER A 252 14.40 -15.94 -5.43
N PHE A 253 14.81 -15.03 -4.55
CA PHE A 253 16.06 -14.29 -4.72
C PHE A 253 17.27 -15.21 -4.67
N ALA A 254 17.31 -16.16 -3.71
CA ALA A 254 18.39 -17.14 -3.62
C ALA A 254 18.52 -18.01 -4.88
N ILE A 255 17.39 -18.46 -5.44
CA ILE A 255 17.35 -19.25 -6.69
C ILE A 255 17.90 -18.41 -7.86
N ILE A 256 17.40 -17.18 -8.05
CA ILE A 256 17.87 -16.29 -9.12
C ILE A 256 19.36 -16.05 -8.97
N TYR A 257 19.83 -15.76 -7.76
CA TYR A 257 21.22 -15.52 -7.49
C TYR A 257 22.10 -16.73 -7.76
N MET A 258 21.65 -17.94 -7.39
CA MET A 258 22.33 -19.19 -7.67
C MET A 258 22.47 -19.43 -9.19
N ILE A 259 21.43 -19.14 -9.96
CA ILE A 259 21.45 -19.26 -11.43
C ILE A 259 22.48 -18.29 -12.02
N VAL A 260 22.46 -17.01 -11.60
CA VAL A 260 23.43 -16.00 -12.08
C VAL A 260 24.87 -16.41 -11.78
N VAL A 261 25.13 -16.90 -10.55
CA VAL A 261 26.47 -17.37 -10.17
C VAL A 261 26.92 -18.56 -11.02
N THR A 262 26.02 -19.52 -11.25
CA THR A 262 26.31 -20.68 -12.09
C THR A 262 26.67 -20.25 -13.52
N LEU A 263 25.95 -19.28 -14.08
CA LEU A 263 26.27 -18.71 -15.40
C LEU A 263 27.63 -18.02 -15.43
N LEU A 264 27.95 -17.21 -14.43
CA LEU A 264 29.27 -16.55 -14.32
C LEU A 264 30.39 -17.59 -14.21
N LEU A 265 30.20 -18.68 -13.49
CA LEU A 265 31.13 -19.79 -13.41
C LEU A 265 31.37 -20.45 -14.77
N PHE A 266 30.28 -20.78 -15.50
CA PHE A 266 30.44 -21.34 -16.85
C PHE A 266 31.13 -20.39 -17.81
N LEU A 267 30.80 -19.10 -17.74
CA LEU A 267 31.47 -18.06 -18.55
C LEU A 267 32.96 -17.99 -18.23
N SER A 268 33.32 -17.99 -16.94
CA SER A 268 34.72 -17.98 -16.48
C SER A 268 35.50 -19.21 -16.95
N ILE A 269 34.87 -20.39 -16.86
CA ILE A 269 35.47 -21.65 -17.36
C ILE A 269 35.65 -21.59 -18.88
N SER A 270 34.69 -21.09 -19.64
CA SER A 270 34.78 -20.94 -21.09
C SER A 270 35.94 -20.01 -21.49
N ILE A 271 36.06 -18.87 -20.80
CA ILE A 271 37.17 -17.93 -21.01
C ILE A 271 38.54 -18.59 -20.67
N ALA A 272 38.59 -19.28 -19.52
CA ALA A 272 39.82 -19.98 -19.10
C ALA A 272 40.27 -21.04 -20.10
N ILE A 273 39.34 -21.81 -20.66
CA ILE A 273 39.63 -22.81 -21.71
C ILE A 273 40.18 -22.14 -22.95
N ARG A 274 39.51 -21.07 -23.47
CA ARG A 274 39.97 -20.36 -24.68
C ARG A 274 41.35 -19.72 -24.49
N PHE A 275 41.59 -19.11 -23.33
CA PHE A 275 42.85 -18.48 -23.01
C PHE A 275 43.99 -19.51 -22.93
N SER A 276 43.73 -20.62 -22.19
CA SER A 276 44.68 -21.69 -22.00
C SER A 276 45.04 -22.34 -23.35
N SER A 277 44.08 -22.66 -24.20
CA SER A 277 44.29 -23.24 -25.52
C SER A 277 45.15 -22.36 -26.42
N ARG A 278 44.86 -21.04 -26.47
CA ARG A 278 45.68 -20.10 -27.28
C ARG A 278 47.11 -19.97 -26.77
N PHE A 279 47.27 -19.97 -25.46
CA PHE A 279 48.58 -19.86 -24.83
C PHE A 279 49.45 -21.08 -25.16
N PHE A 280 48.93 -22.30 -25.07
CA PHE A 280 49.63 -23.52 -25.37
C PHE A 280 49.96 -23.68 -26.86
N VAL A 281 49.06 -23.31 -27.78
CA VAL A 281 49.31 -23.31 -29.21
C VAL A 281 50.44 -22.35 -29.55
N SER A 282 50.51 -21.16 -28.93
CA SER A 282 51.55 -20.20 -29.14
C SER A 282 52.94 -20.70 -28.67
N ILE A 283 52.99 -21.45 -27.56
CA ILE A 283 54.27 -22.03 -27.06
C ILE A 283 54.71 -23.20 -27.94
N ASN A 284 53.77 -24.06 -28.39
CA ASN A 284 54.12 -25.19 -29.23
C ASN A 284 54.58 -24.81 -30.63
N ASN A 285 54.22 -23.61 -31.10
CA ASN A 285 54.70 -23.06 -32.36
C ASN A 285 56.09 -22.37 -32.24
N LEU A 286 56.60 -22.19 -31.01
CA LEU A 286 57.90 -21.59 -30.71
C LEU A 286 59.01 -22.62 -30.42
N ILE A 287 58.65 -23.87 -30.17
CA ILE A 287 59.48 -25.04 -29.98
C ILE A 287 59.54 -25.83 -31.29
#